data_6dbfcd2df7ebec2b6893a20c4493b8bc
#
_entry.id   6dbfcd2df7ebec2b6893a20c4493b8bc
#
_cell.length_a   1.000
_cell.length_b   1.000
_cell.length_c   1.000
_cell.angle_alpha   90.00
_cell.angle_beta   90.00
_cell.angle_gamma   90.00
#
_symmetry.space_group_name_H-M   'P 1'
#
loop_
_entity.id
_entity.type
_entity.pdbx_description
1 polymer ?
#
loop_
_entity_poly.entity_id
_entity_poly.type
_entity_poly.pdbx_seq_one_letter_code
_entity_poly.pdbx_strand_id
1 'polypeptide(L)'
;FLSGPERPSAEAQQPAPQRVLAALTQTLSHALLQQYGSALHTVVTHGLQPLVRGAPSSQTAWAQEPPPPRTLSGLEELDRVLGGGLVPASAILVGGDPGIGKSTLLLQAAARFAQSGLKTIYVSGEEASAQVRMRAQRLGLAQAPVQLAAETNLRDILTTLEAERPQLAIIDSIQTMWADHVDSAPGSVSQVRAAAHELTTFAKSQGISIIMVGHVTKEGQIAGPRVVEHMVDTVLYFEGERGHHFRILRAVKNRFGAADEIGVFEMTGAGLSEVTNPSALFLSDRGEPSPGSVVFAGIEGTRPVLVEMQALVAPS
;
A
#
# COMPACT_ATOMS: atom_id res chain seq x y z
N PHE A 1 -1.93 -33.75 -58.71
CA PHE A 1 -2.34 -34.24 -57.36
C PHE A 1 -1.39 -33.61 -56.37
N LEU A 2 -1.81 -32.46 -55.82
CA LEU A 2 -1.15 -31.81 -54.69
C LEU A 2 -1.94 -32.20 -53.44
N SER A 3 -1.38 -33.03 -52.61
CA SER A 3 -1.87 -33.34 -51.26
C SER A 3 -1.78 -32.05 -50.40
N GLY A 4 -2.91 -31.52 -49.96
CA GLY A 4 -2.97 -30.43 -49.02
C GLY A 4 -2.40 -30.85 -47.63
N PRO A 5 -2.00 -29.88 -46.80
CA PRO A 5 -1.42 -30.17 -45.49
C PRO A 5 -2.44 -30.91 -44.62
N GLU A 6 -2.05 -32.04 -44.05
CA GLU A 6 -2.83 -32.76 -43.06
C GLU A 6 -3.21 -31.82 -41.91
N ARG A 7 -4.46 -31.80 -41.51
CA ARG A 7 -4.91 -31.11 -40.30
C ARG A 7 -4.26 -31.77 -39.10
N PRO A 8 -3.66 -31.00 -38.20
CA PRO A 8 -3.09 -31.53 -36.95
C PRO A 8 -4.18 -32.25 -36.16
N SER A 9 -3.84 -33.39 -35.55
CA SER A 9 -4.74 -34.18 -34.73
C SER A 9 -5.36 -33.33 -33.59
N ALA A 10 -6.55 -33.70 -33.13
CA ALA A 10 -7.26 -32.98 -32.07
C ALA A 10 -6.42 -32.83 -30.78
N GLU A 11 -5.46 -33.73 -30.53
CA GLU A 11 -4.50 -33.66 -29.43
C GLU A 11 -3.48 -32.52 -29.58
N ALA A 12 -3.11 -32.16 -30.82
CA ALA A 12 -2.18 -31.05 -31.08
C ALA A 12 -2.79 -29.64 -30.88
N GLN A 13 -4.11 -29.54 -30.80
CA GLN A 13 -4.84 -28.29 -30.61
C GLN A 13 -5.14 -27.96 -29.12
N GLN A 14 -4.83 -28.88 -28.20
CA GLN A 14 -5.01 -28.62 -26.78
C GLN A 14 -3.88 -27.77 -26.21
N PRO A 15 -4.17 -26.86 -25.22
CA PRO A 15 -3.15 -26.10 -24.53
C PRO A 15 -2.10 -26.99 -23.87
N ALA A 16 -0.84 -26.55 -23.87
CA ALA A 16 0.28 -27.32 -23.35
C ALA A 16 0.06 -27.95 -21.95
N PRO A 17 -0.57 -27.26 -20.96
CA PRO A 17 -0.89 -27.87 -19.67
C PRO A 17 -1.85 -29.03 -19.74
N GLN A 18 -2.83 -29.01 -20.65
CA GLN A 18 -3.81 -30.08 -20.81
C GLN A 18 -3.18 -31.33 -21.47
N ARG A 19 -2.24 -31.13 -22.39
CA ARG A 19 -1.49 -32.26 -23.01
C ARG A 19 -0.57 -32.96 -22.00
N VAL A 20 0.11 -32.17 -21.14
CA VAL A 20 0.95 -32.71 -20.07
C VAL A 20 0.11 -33.46 -19.05
N LEU A 21 -1.04 -32.94 -18.67
CA LEU A 21 -1.94 -33.58 -17.73
C LEU A 21 -2.53 -34.88 -18.32
N ALA A 22 -2.98 -34.85 -19.57
CA ALA A 22 -3.49 -36.05 -20.25
C ALA A 22 -2.42 -37.18 -20.34
N ALA A 23 -1.18 -36.81 -20.69
CA ALA A 23 -0.05 -37.73 -20.73
C ALA A 23 0.30 -38.29 -19.34
N LEU A 24 0.34 -37.45 -18.31
CA LEU A 24 0.58 -37.88 -16.93
C LEU A 24 -0.55 -38.75 -16.39
N THR A 25 -1.80 -38.41 -16.66
CA THR A 25 -2.97 -39.18 -16.24
C THR A 25 -2.94 -40.57 -16.92
N GLN A 26 -2.63 -40.63 -18.21
CA GLN A 26 -2.55 -41.84 -18.94
C GLN A 26 -1.41 -42.78 -18.47
N THR A 27 -0.22 -42.17 -18.22
CA THR A 27 0.95 -42.92 -17.71
C THR A 27 0.73 -43.42 -16.29
N LEU A 28 0.22 -42.58 -15.39
CA LEU A 28 -0.09 -42.96 -14.01
C LEU A 28 -1.24 -43.96 -13.93
N SER A 29 -2.28 -43.80 -14.76
CA SER A 29 -3.41 -44.73 -14.81
C SER A 29 -2.95 -46.10 -15.26
N HIS A 30 -2.07 -46.19 -16.25
CA HIS A 30 -1.56 -47.48 -16.76
C HIS A 30 -0.70 -48.20 -15.71
N ALA A 31 0.18 -47.45 -15.02
CA ALA A 31 1.01 -47.99 -13.95
C ALA A 31 0.18 -48.43 -12.72
N LEU A 32 -0.81 -47.65 -12.33
CA LEU A 32 -1.65 -47.94 -11.17
C LEU A 32 -2.69 -49.05 -11.44
N LEU A 33 -3.21 -49.17 -12.68
CA LEU A 33 -4.08 -50.28 -13.07
C LEU A 33 -3.38 -51.62 -13.04
N GLN A 34 -2.09 -51.68 -13.39
CA GLN A 34 -1.31 -52.88 -13.28
C GLN A 34 -1.05 -53.34 -11.84
N GLN A 35 -0.97 -52.40 -10.91
CA GLN A 35 -0.54 -52.65 -9.53
C GLN A 35 -1.70 -52.69 -8.52
N TYR A 36 -2.78 -51.94 -8.70
CA TYR A 36 -3.82 -51.74 -7.68
C TYR A 36 -5.27 -51.83 -8.18
N GLY A 37 -5.52 -52.11 -9.45
CA GLY A 37 -6.85 -52.33 -10.02
C GLY A 37 -7.72 -51.09 -10.21
N SER A 38 -8.98 -51.29 -10.62
CA SER A 38 -9.90 -50.24 -11.09
C SER A 38 -10.31 -49.17 -10.06
N ALA A 39 -10.23 -49.45 -8.77
CA ALA A 39 -10.63 -48.51 -7.72
C ALA A 39 -9.74 -47.25 -7.65
N LEU A 40 -8.43 -47.41 -7.88
CA LEU A 40 -7.48 -46.28 -7.90
C LEU A 40 -7.54 -45.47 -9.19
N HIS A 41 -7.94 -46.07 -10.31
CA HIS A 41 -8.18 -45.35 -11.54
C HIS A 41 -9.24 -44.25 -11.38
N THR A 42 -10.32 -44.55 -10.66
CA THR A 42 -11.39 -43.58 -10.37
C THR A 42 -10.90 -42.41 -9.51
N VAL A 43 -10.03 -42.66 -8.53
CA VAL A 43 -9.45 -41.57 -7.68
C VAL A 43 -8.50 -40.70 -8.50
N VAL A 44 -7.65 -41.27 -9.36
CA VAL A 44 -6.72 -40.49 -10.18
C VAL A 44 -7.45 -39.66 -11.25
N THR A 45 -8.45 -40.26 -11.92
CA THR A 45 -9.19 -39.55 -12.98
C THR A 45 -10.21 -38.52 -12.46
N HIS A 46 -10.84 -38.79 -11.32
CA HIS A 46 -11.88 -37.90 -10.75
C HIS A 46 -11.35 -37.00 -9.65
N GLY A 47 -10.33 -37.43 -8.92
CA GLY A 47 -9.73 -36.64 -7.83
C GLY A 47 -8.83 -35.48 -8.31
N LEU A 48 -8.17 -35.65 -9.48
CA LEU A 48 -7.29 -34.59 -10.02
C LEU A 48 -8.00 -33.61 -10.95
N GLN A 49 -9.18 -33.92 -11.49
CA GLN A 49 -9.96 -33.03 -12.33
C GLN A 49 -10.41 -31.72 -11.64
N PRO A 50 -10.81 -31.70 -10.36
CA PRO A 50 -11.17 -30.46 -9.68
C PRO A 50 -9.99 -29.50 -9.50
N LEU A 51 -8.76 -30.01 -9.32
CA LEU A 51 -7.55 -29.20 -9.16
C LEU A 51 -7.16 -28.42 -10.43
N VAL A 52 -7.60 -28.91 -11.60
CA VAL A 52 -7.30 -28.29 -12.90
C VAL A 52 -8.44 -27.41 -13.41
N ARG A 53 -9.68 -27.67 -12.97
CA ARG A 53 -10.85 -26.84 -13.33
C ARG A 53 -10.90 -25.46 -12.69
N GLY A 54 -10.10 -25.24 -11.65
CA GLY A 54 -10.04 -23.97 -10.92
C GLY A 54 -8.93 -23.01 -11.34
N ALA A 55 -8.02 -23.41 -12.25
CA ALA A 55 -7.04 -22.45 -12.77
C ALA A 55 -7.69 -21.63 -13.90
N PRO A 56 -7.93 -20.33 -13.73
CA PRO A 56 -8.30 -19.49 -14.85
C PRO A 56 -7.19 -19.61 -15.89
N SER A 57 -7.57 -19.83 -17.16
CA SER A 57 -6.61 -19.83 -18.26
C SER A 57 -5.90 -18.47 -18.24
N SER A 58 -4.60 -18.48 -18.01
CA SER A 58 -3.75 -17.31 -17.71
C SER A 58 -3.70 -16.25 -18.81
N GLN A 59 -4.41 -16.41 -19.91
CA GLN A 59 -4.35 -15.50 -21.05
C GLN A 59 -5.60 -14.60 -21.24
N THR A 60 -6.72 -14.89 -20.59
CA THR A 60 -7.96 -14.12 -20.75
C THR A 60 -8.31 -13.23 -19.56
N ALA A 61 -7.75 -13.47 -18.39
CA ALA A 61 -8.06 -12.71 -17.18
C ALA A 61 -7.52 -11.25 -17.23
N TRP A 62 -6.42 -11.02 -17.93
CA TRP A 62 -5.74 -9.70 -17.93
C TRP A 62 -6.37 -8.66 -18.86
N ALA A 63 -7.11 -9.10 -19.87
CA ALA A 63 -7.64 -8.22 -20.92
C ALA A 63 -9.10 -7.74 -20.65
N GLN A 64 -9.78 -8.25 -19.63
CA GLN A 64 -11.22 -8.04 -19.45
C GLN A 64 -11.63 -7.35 -18.15
N GLU A 65 -10.73 -7.21 -17.16
CA GLU A 65 -11.06 -6.47 -15.94
C GLU A 65 -10.57 -5.02 -16.05
N PRO A 66 -11.47 -4.05 -15.91
CA PRO A 66 -11.04 -2.65 -15.79
C PRO A 66 -10.15 -2.51 -14.54
N PRO A 67 -9.18 -1.56 -14.55
CA PRO A 67 -8.39 -1.30 -13.37
C PRO A 67 -9.30 -1.01 -12.18
N PRO A 68 -8.97 -1.45 -10.96
CA PRO A 68 -9.80 -1.24 -9.80
C PRO A 68 -10.09 0.25 -9.60
N PRO A 69 -11.34 0.62 -9.28
CA PRO A 69 -11.72 2.00 -9.10
C PRO A 69 -10.89 2.59 -7.95
N ARG A 70 -10.38 3.80 -8.13
CA ARG A 70 -9.64 4.53 -7.10
C ARG A 70 -10.57 5.45 -6.35
N THR A 71 -10.41 5.53 -5.04
CA THR A 71 -11.16 6.46 -4.20
C THR A 71 -10.27 7.63 -3.84
N LEU A 72 -10.71 8.84 -4.21
CA LEU A 72 -10.00 10.07 -3.85
C LEU A 72 -10.14 10.36 -2.36
N SER A 73 -9.05 10.75 -1.74
CA SER A 73 -9.03 11.20 -0.34
C SER A 73 -9.61 12.61 -0.18
N GLY A 74 -9.64 13.40 -1.27
CA GLY A 74 -9.92 14.82 -1.23
C GLY A 74 -8.73 15.66 -0.71
N LEU A 75 -7.54 15.03 -0.62
CA LEU A 75 -6.25 15.67 -0.45
C LEU A 75 -5.43 15.39 -1.71
N GLU A 76 -5.31 16.39 -2.59
CA GLU A 76 -4.70 16.21 -3.92
C GLU A 76 -3.25 15.76 -3.83
N GLU A 77 -2.52 16.27 -2.84
CA GLU A 77 -1.12 15.92 -2.61
C GLU A 77 -0.96 14.48 -2.08
N LEU A 78 -1.93 13.97 -1.31
CA LEU A 78 -1.97 12.57 -0.90
C LEU A 78 -2.40 11.68 -2.08
N ASP A 79 -3.43 12.07 -2.81
CA ASP A 79 -3.92 11.30 -3.96
C ASP A 79 -2.84 11.16 -5.04
N ARG A 80 -2.02 12.20 -5.25
CA ARG A 80 -0.87 12.19 -6.15
C ARG A 80 0.10 11.05 -5.81
N VAL A 81 0.58 10.99 -4.57
CA VAL A 81 1.56 9.97 -4.15
C VAL A 81 0.97 8.57 -4.06
N LEU A 82 -0.34 8.47 -3.91
CA LEU A 82 -1.07 7.20 -4.03
C LEU A 82 -1.25 6.76 -5.49
N GLY A 83 -0.86 7.60 -6.45
CA GLY A 83 -1.00 7.33 -7.88
C GLY A 83 -2.43 7.57 -8.40
N GLY A 84 -3.15 8.52 -7.81
CA GLY A 84 -4.51 8.92 -8.18
C GLY A 84 -5.60 8.44 -7.25
N GLY A 85 -5.27 8.12 -5.99
CA GLY A 85 -6.22 7.75 -4.95
C GLY A 85 -6.02 6.35 -4.37
N LEU A 86 -6.82 6.03 -3.36
CA LEU A 86 -6.79 4.76 -2.64
C LEU A 86 -7.32 3.62 -3.53
N VAL A 87 -6.53 2.56 -3.66
CA VAL A 87 -6.93 1.33 -4.35
C VAL A 87 -7.54 0.36 -3.34
N PRO A 88 -8.72 -0.23 -3.60
CA PRO A 88 -9.32 -1.22 -2.70
C PRO A 88 -8.40 -2.41 -2.42
N ALA A 89 -8.49 -2.97 -1.22
CA ALA A 89 -7.67 -4.09 -0.76
C ALA A 89 -6.15 -3.83 -0.77
N SER A 90 -5.72 -2.56 -0.81
CA SER A 90 -4.31 -2.19 -0.76
C SER A 90 -3.78 -2.12 0.66
N ALA A 91 -2.52 -2.53 0.83
CA ALA A 91 -1.75 -2.34 2.05
C ALA A 91 -0.70 -1.24 1.83
N ILE A 92 -0.76 -0.18 2.62
CA ILE A 92 0.07 1.01 2.50
C ILE A 92 0.85 1.21 3.78
N LEU A 93 2.13 1.51 3.67
CA LEU A 93 2.99 1.88 4.79
C LEU A 93 3.37 3.36 4.68
N VAL A 94 3.12 4.12 5.74
CA VAL A 94 3.55 5.51 5.86
C VAL A 94 4.64 5.60 6.91
N GLY A 95 5.88 5.72 6.46
CA GLY A 95 7.08 5.88 7.29
C GLY A 95 7.44 7.33 7.53
N GLY A 96 8.29 7.58 8.51
CA GLY A 96 8.86 8.91 8.79
C GLY A 96 9.21 9.09 10.26
N ASP A 97 9.95 10.15 10.56
CA ASP A 97 10.42 10.46 11.91
C ASP A 97 9.26 10.62 12.92
N PRO A 98 9.48 10.26 14.19
CA PRO A 98 8.53 10.59 15.25
C PRO A 98 8.27 12.10 15.33
N GLY A 99 7.00 12.49 15.40
CA GLY A 99 6.60 13.90 15.48
C GLY A 99 6.60 14.68 14.17
N ILE A 100 6.91 14.04 13.02
CA ILE A 100 6.91 14.71 11.70
C ILE A 100 5.49 15.12 11.24
N GLY A 101 4.44 14.50 11.75
CA GLY A 101 3.05 14.79 11.41
C GLY A 101 2.27 13.64 10.75
N LYS A 102 2.81 12.41 10.71
CA LYS A 102 2.14 11.24 10.11
C LYS A 102 0.71 11.02 10.62
N SER A 103 0.55 10.95 11.94
CA SER A 103 -0.76 10.77 12.58
C SER A 103 -1.71 11.94 12.32
N THR A 104 -1.19 13.16 12.16
CA THR A 104 -1.99 14.34 11.79
C THR A 104 -2.50 14.19 10.35
N LEU A 105 -1.63 13.87 9.40
CA LEU A 105 -2.00 13.64 8.00
C LEU A 105 -3.06 12.55 7.88
N LEU A 106 -2.81 11.41 8.55
CA LEU A 106 -3.70 10.26 8.41
C LEU A 106 -5.04 10.45 9.13
N LEU A 107 -5.09 11.23 10.22
CA LEU A 107 -6.36 11.59 10.85
C LEU A 107 -7.17 12.52 9.93
N GLN A 108 -6.52 13.49 9.26
CA GLN A 108 -7.16 14.33 8.25
C GLN A 108 -7.65 13.50 7.05
N ALA A 109 -6.83 12.58 6.55
CA ALA A 109 -7.20 11.67 5.47
C ALA A 109 -8.39 10.76 5.87
N ALA A 110 -8.35 10.17 7.08
CA ALA A 110 -9.45 9.36 7.61
C ALA A 110 -10.77 10.14 7.63
N ALA A 111 -10.73 11.37 8.11
CA ALA A 111 -11.90 12.24 8.16
C ALA A 111 -12.44 12.55 6.75
N ARG A 112 -11.58 12.86 5.79
CA ARG A 112 -11.97 13.11 4.40
C ARG A 112 -12.60 11.87 3.74
N PHE A 113 -11.96 10.72 3.87
CA PHE A 113 -12.52 9.46 3.37
C PHE A 113 -13.87 9.13 4.01
N ALA A 114 -14.00 9.31 5.33
CA ALA A 114 -15.27 9.08 6.01
C ALA A 114 -16.37 10.06 5.57
N GLN A 115 -16.03 11.33 5.36
CA GLN A 115 -16.96 12.35 4.83
C GLN A 115 -17.39 12.07 3.40
N SER A 116 -16.54 11.44 2.59
CA SER A 116 -16.89 10.99 1.23
C SER A 116 -17.69 9.67 1.20
N GLY A 117 -18.02 9.12 2.37
CA GLY A 117 -18.88 7.95 2.52
C GLY A 117 -18.16 6.62 2.71
N LEU A 118 -16.81 6.59 2.80
CA LEU A 118 -16.10 5.37 3.14
C LEU A 118 -16.23 5.06 4.62
N LYS A 119 -16.68 3.87 4.97
CA LYS A 119 -16.63 3.41 6.35
C LYS A 119 -15.15 3.28 6.75
N THR A 120 -14.71 4.16 7.66
CA THR A 120 -13.31 4.31 8.04
C THR A 120 -13.12 4.05 9.53
N ILE A 121 -12.16 3.21 9.88
CA ILE A 121 -11.75 2.93 11.26
C ILE A 121 -10.31 3.41 11.46
N TYR A 122 -10.08 4.15 12.54
CA TYR A 122 -8.76 4.56 13.00
C TYR A 122 -8.42 3.81 14.28
N VAL A 123 -7.42 2.95 14.23
CA VAL A 123 -6.91 2.17 15.36
C VAL A 123 -5.66 2.86 15.89
N SER A 124 -5.70 3.29 17.13
CA SER A 124 -4.56 3.88 17.83
C SER A 124 -3.99 2.89 18.85
N GLY A 125 -2.70 2.58 18.72
CA GLY A 125 -1.95 1.81 19.70
C GLY A 125 -1.07 2.67 20.61
N GLU A 126 -0.93 3.97 20.33
CA GLU A 126 -0.08 4.89 21.09
C GLU A 126 -0.89 5.84 21.95
N GLU A 127 -2.05 6.26 21.48
CA GLU A 127 -2.89 7.26 22.14
C GLU A 127 -4.25 6.69 22.53
N ALA A 128 -4.71 7.08 23.71
CA ALA A 128 -6.09 6.80 24.11
C ALA A 128 -7.10 7.51 23.21
N SER A 129 -8.29 6.93 23.03
CA SER A 129 -9.35 7.50 22.19
C SER A 129 -9.69 8.96 22.52
N ALA A 130 -9.59 9.36 23.80
CA ALA A 130 -9.80 10.74 24.22
C ALA A 130 -8.75 11.70 23.66
N GLN A 131 -7.49 11.29 23.59
CA GLN A 131 -6.39 12.10 23.04
C GLN A 131 -6.54 12.25 21.52
N VAL A 132 -6.89 11.18 20.81
CA VAL A 132 -7.19 11.23 19.36
C VAL A 132 -8.36 12.18 19.10
N ARG A 133 -9.44 12.12 19.92
CA ARG A 133 -10.59 13.05 19.81
C ARG A 133 -10.19 14.49 20.04
N MET A 134 -9.35 14.79 21.03
CA MET A 134 -8.86 16.15 21.28
C MET A 134 -8.05 16.68 20.09
N ARG A 135 -7.23 15.81 19.47
CA ARG A 135 -6.51 16.14 18.24
C ARG A 135 -7.49 16.41 17.10
N ALA A 136 -8.49 15.55 16.89
CA ALA A 136 -9.53 15.76 15.89
C ALA A 136 -10.29 17.06 16.08
N GLN A 137 -10.61 17.44 17.33
CA GLN A 137 -11.22 18.74 17.65
C GLN A 137 -10.35 19.91 17.25
N ARG A 138 -9.06 19.89 17.60
CA ARG A 138 -8.09 20.93 17.23
C ARG A 138 -7.96 21.08 15.71
N LEU A 139 -8.08 19.99 14.96
CA LEU A 139 -8.03 19.95 13.50
C LEU A 139 -9.36 20.29 12.82
N GLY A 140 -10.42 20.59 13.59
CA GLY A 140 -11.76 20.85 13.03
C GLY A 140 -12.47 19.61 12.50
N LEU A 141 -12.04 18.41 12.89
CA LEU A 141 -12.52 17.11 12.38
C LEU A 141 -13.51 16.41 13.32
N ALA A 142 -13.95 17.04 14.38
CA ALA A 142 -14.76 16.42 15.45
C ALA A 142 -16.07 15.80 14.95
N GLN A 143 -16.61 16.27 13.84
CA GLN A 143 -17.89 15.80 13.27
C GLN A 143 -17.70 14.75 12.17
N ALA A 144 -16.46 14.39 11.82
CA ALA A 144 -16.21 13.36 10.83
C ALA A 144 -16.63 11.98 11.35
N PRO A 145 -17.34 11.16 10.54
CA PRO A 145 -17.87 9.88 10.98
C PRO A 145 -16.79 8.77 10.98
N VAL A 146 -15.63 9.06 11.58
CA VAL A 146 -14.54 8.11 11.76
C VAL A 146 -14.76 7.30 13.02
N GLN A 147 -14.74 5.98 12.91
CA GLN A 147 -14.75 5.10 14.08
C GLN A 147 -13.34 5.04 14.70
N LEU A 148 -13.25 5.14 16.02
CA LEU A 148 -11.99 5.08 16.75
C LEU A 148 -11.92 3.83 17.61
N ALA A 149 -10.81 3.10 17.53
CA ALA A 149 -10.45 2.02 18.43
C ALA A 149 -9.09 2.33 19.08
N ALA A 150 -8.98 2.07 20.39
CA ALA A 150 -7.69 2.11 21.11
C ALA A 150 -7.37 0.65 21.49
N GLU A 151 -6.55 0.00 20.68
CA GLU A 151 -6.24 -1.42 20.78
C GLU A 151 -4.83 -1.71 20.22
N THR A 152 -4.16 -2.68 20.83
CA THR A 152 -2.81 -3.12 20.42
C THR A 152 -2.75 -4.61 20.11
N ASN A 153 -3.70 -5.40 20.62
CA ASN A 153 -3.77 -6.83 20.30
C ASN A 153 -4.27 -7.05 18.88
N LEU A 154 -3.43 -7.66 18.06
CA LEU A 154 -3.72 -7.84 16.63
C LEU A 154 -4.97 -8.71 16.39
N ARG A 155 -5.19 -9.75 17.20
CA ARG A 155 -6.38 -10.61 17.10
C ARG A 155 -7.67 -9.82 17.31
N ASP A 156 -7.69 -8.95 18.32
CA ASP A 156 -8.88 -8.15 18.65
C ASP A 156 -9.13 -7.09 17.58
N ILE A 157 -8.04 -6.50 17.03
CA ILE A 157 -8.10 -5.59 15.88
C ILE A 157 -8.71 -6.29 14.67
N LEU A 158 -8.18 -7.45 14.27
CA LEU A 158 -8.67 -8.20 13.11
C LEU A 158 -10.12 -8.66 13.29
N THR A 159 -10.49 -9.12 14.48
CA THR A 159 -11.88 -9.49 14.82
C THR A 159 -12.82 -8.29 14.68
N THR A 160 -12.40 -7.11 15.14
CA THR A 160 -13.17 -5.88 15.01
C THR A 160 -13.32 -5.48 13.54
N LEU A 161 -12.24 -5.52 12.76
CA LEU A 161 -12.28 -5.20 11.33
C LEU A 161 -13.14 -6.19 10.54
N GLU A 162 -13.15 -7.47 10.90
CA GLU A 162 -14.00 -8.49 10.28
C GLU A 162 -15.49 -8.25 10.58
N ALA A 163 -15.82 -7.90 11.82
CA ALA A 163 -17.19 -7.62 12.25
C ALA A 163 -17.73 -6.32 11.62
N GLU A 164 -16.93 -5.25 11.66
CA GLU A 164 -17.30 -3.91 11.20
C GLU A 164 -17.23 -3.75 9.68
N ARG A 165 -16.40 -4.53 9.00
CA ARG A 165 -16.18 -4.48 7.54
C ARG A 165 -15.98 -3.06 7.02
N PRO A 166 -14.99 -2.30 7.52
CA PRO A 166 -14.69 -0.99 6.97
C PRO A 166 -14.11 -1.11 5.55
N GLN A 167 -14.17 -0.04 4.79
CA GLN A 167 -13.47 0.04 3.50
C GLN A 167 -12.03 0.52 3.66
N LEU A 168 -11.76 1.26 4.76
CA LEU A 168 -10.43 1.74 5.13
C LEU A 168 -10.19 1.53 6.62
N ALA A 169 -9.04 0.95 6.97
CA ALA A 169 -8.53 0.92 8.33
C ALA A 169 -7.16 1.62 8.38
N ILE A 170 -6.93 2.45 9.39
CA ILE A 170 -5.64 3.08 9.67
C ILE A 170 -5.12 2.53 10.98
N ILE A 171 -3.88 2.05 11.00
CA ILE A 171 -3.20 1.45 12.15
C ILE A 171 -2.05 2.37 12.57
N ASP A 172 -2.18 3.04 13.70
CA ASP A 172 -1.22 4.02 14.22
C ASP A 172 -0.74 3.66 15.63
N SER A 173 0.44 3.04 15.76
CA SER A 173 1.42 2.63 14.79
C SER A 173 1.59 1.11 14.76
N ILE A 174 2.20 0.60 13.69
CA ILE A 174 2.49 -0.83 13.56
C ILE A 174 3.46 -1.33 14.66
N GLN A 175 4.29 -0.46 15.23
CA GLN A 175 5.26 -0.80 16.27
C GLN A 175 4.60 -1.14 17.61
N THR A 176 3.41 -0.65 17.86
CA THR A 176 2.68 -0.91 19.11
C THR A 176 1.80 -2.15 19.04
N MET A 177 1.58 -2.66 17.82
CA MET A 177 0.79 -3.87 17.61
C MET A 177 1.56 -5.12 18.06
N TRP A 178 0.86 -6.07 18.64
CA TRP A 178 1.44 -7.34 19.03
C TRP A 178 0.52 -8.51 18.72
N ALA A 179 1.12 -9.59 18.25
CA ALA A 179 0.52 -10.87 17.98
C ALA A 179 0.85 -11.84 19.14
N ASP A 180 -0.14 -12.39 19.77
CA ASP A 180 0.00 -13.24 20.97
C ASP A 180 0.68 -14.59 20.71
N HIS A 181 0.72 -15.04 19.45
CA HIS A 181 1.39 -16.27 19.02
C HIS A 181 2.89 -16.06 18.71
N VAL A 182 3.40 -14.82 18.77
CA VAL A 182 4.80 -14.50 18.52
C VAL A 182 5.50 -14.26 19.87
N ASP A 183 6.40 -15.17 20.24
CA ASP A 183 7.14 -15.11 21.51
C ASP A 183 8.25 -14.07 21.46
N SER A 184 7.88 -12.79 21.46
CA SER A 184 8.80 -11.66 21.52
C SER A 184 8.08 -10.40 22.01
N ALA A 185 8.84 -9.46 22.58
CA ALA A 185 8.29 -8.24 23.13
C ALA A 185 7.60 -7.37 22.05
N PRO A 186 6.51 -6.62 22.39
CA PRO A 186 5.93 -5.62 21.51
C PRO A 186 6.99 -4.64 20.99
N GLY A 187 6.87 -4.23 19.73
CA GLY A 187 7.84 -3.35 19.05
C GLY A 187 9.12 -4.05 18.56
N SER A 188 9.32 -5.34 18.88
CA SER A 188 10.42 -6.11 18.30
C SER A 188 10.22 -6.33 16.79
N VAL A 189 11.32 -6.58 16.09
CA VAL A 189 11.33 -6.84 14.65
C VAL A 189 10.38 -7.98 14.26
N SER A 190 10.34 -9.05 15.04
CA SER A 190 9.46 -10.20 14.80
C SER A 190 7.98 -9.85 14.96
N GLN A 191 7.62 -9.07 15.99
CA GLN A 191 6.25 -8.61 16.20
C GLN A 191 5.78 -7.68 15.07
N VAL A 192 6.59 -6.68 14.72
CA VAL A 192 6.27 -5.74 13.62
C VAL A 192 6.10 -6.49 12.29
N ARG A 193 6.97 -7.48 12.04
CA ARG A 193 6.88 -8.30 10.84
C ARG A 193 5.61 -9.17 10.82
N ALA A 194 5.27 -9.81 11.93
CA ALA A 194 4.07 -10.62 12.05
C ALA A 194 2.82 -9.76 11.86
N ALA A 195 2.73 -8.63 12.57
CA ALA A 195 1.60 -7.72 12.47
C ALA A 195 1.42 -7.18 11.04
N ALA A 196 2.49 -6.76 10.37
CA ALA A 196 2.42 -6.28 8.99
C ALA A 196 1.99 -7.40 8.02
N HIS A 197 2.45 -8.64 8.24
CA HIS A 197 2.06 -9.78 7.43
C HIS A 197 0.56 -10.08 7.55
N GLU A 198 0.07 -10.20 8.77
CA GLU A 198 -1.33 -10.52 9.03
C GLU A 198 -2.26 -9.41 8.53
N LEU A 199 -1.95 -8.14 8.81
CA LEU A 199 -2.72 -7.00 8.30
C LEU A 199 -2.75 -6.95 6.76
N THR A 200 -1.61 -7.22 6.10
CA THR A 200 -1.55 -7.25 4.63
C THR A 200 -2.35 -8.41 4.05
N THR A 201 -2.27 -9.58 4.67
CA THR A 201 -3.03 -10.78 4.26
C THR A 201 -4.52 -10.53 4.45
N PHE A 202 -4.90 -9.96 5.59
CA PHE A 202 -6.28 -9.60 5.91
C PHE A 202 -6.84 -8.56 4.94
N ALA A 203 -6.09 -7.51 4.63
CA ALA A 203 -6.47 -6.49 3.64
C ALA A 203 -6.90 -7.13 2.31
N LYS A 204 -6.08 -8.06 1.82
CA LYS A 204 -6.32 -8.74 0.53
C LYS A 204 -7.47 -9.74 0.59
N SER A 205 -7.60 -10.49 1.68
CA SER A 205 -8.65 -11.50 1.83
C SER A 205 -10.04 -10.91 2.07
N GLN A 206 -10.12 -9.79 2.81
CA GLN A 206 -11.37 -9.13 3.15
C GLN A 206 -11.74 -7.96 2.22
N GLY A 207 -10.86 -7.57 1.31
CA GLY A 207 -11.10 -6.44 0.42
C GLY A 207 -11.03 -5.06 1.10
N ILE A 208 -10.37 -4.98 2.27
CA ILE A 208 -10.25 -3.78 3.09
C ILE A 208 -8.90 -3.11 2.79
N SER A 209 -8.89 -1.80 2.55
CA SER A 209 -7.63 -1.06 2.44
C SER A 209 -7.07 -0.78 3.83
N ILE A 210 -5.76 -1.02 4.03
CA ILE A 210 -5.10 -0.80 5.32
C ILE A 210 -3.92 0.14 5.13
N ILE A 211 -3.89 1.24 5.90
CA ILE A 211 -2.76 2.15 6.00
C ILE A 211 -2.10 1.93 7.36
N MET A 212 -0.84 1.55 7.36
CA MET A 212 -0.03 1.33 8.55
C MET A 212 0.95 2.48 8.74
N VAL A 213 1.00 3.05 9.94
CA VAL A 213 2.02 4.05 10.34
C VAL A 213 3.26 3.32 10.84
N GLY A 214 4.43 3.70 10.32
CA GLY A 214 5.73 3.22 10.77
C GLY A 214 6.64 4.35 11.22
N HIS A 215 7.36 4.16 12.33
CA HIS A 215 8.41 5.07 12.73
C HIS A 215 9.75 4.62 12.16
N VAL A 216 10.53 5.54 11.62
CA VAL A 216 11.93 5.28 11.25
C VAL A 216 12.83 5.40 12.47
N THR A 217 13.89 4.61 12.53
CA THR A 217 14.93 4.75 13.54
C THR A 217 15.80 5.98 13.24
N LYS A 218 16.66 6.36 14.22
CA LYS A 218 17.61 7.46 14.03
C LYS A 218 18.59 7.25 12.86
N GLU A 219 18.71 6.02 12.38
CA GLU A 219 19.52 5.64 11.21
C GLU A 219 18.71 5.72 9.89
N GLY A 220 17.50 6.30 9.92
CA GLY A 220 16.64 6.45 8.73
C GLY A 220 15.96 5.16 8.26
N GLN A 221 15.97 4.11 9.11
CA GLN A 221 15.30 2.85 8.81
C GLN A 221 13.99 2.74 9.61
N ILE A 222 12.97 2.13 9.04
CA ILE A 222 11.78 1.76 9.81
C ILE A 222 12.23 0.76 10.87
N ALA A 223 11.80 0.97 12.13
CA ALA A 223 12.02 0.04 13.22
C ALA A 223 11.35 -1.29 12.89
N GLY A 224 12.11 -2.17 12.36
CA GLY A 224 11.71 -3.39 11.69
C GLY A 224 12.39 -3.48 10.33
N PRO A 225 12.74 -4.67 9.87
CA PRO A 225 13.55 -4.81 8.66
C PRO A 225 12.81 -4.25 7.45
N ARG A 226 13.54 -3.86 6.45
CA ARG A 226 13.06 -3.57 5.07
C ARG A 226 12.07 -4.61 4.53
N VAL A 227 11.95 -5.74 5.23
CA VAL A 227 10.96 -6.79 4.98
C VAL A 227 9.52 -6.26 4.99
N VAL A 228 9.18 -5.30 5.85
CA VAL A 228 7.82 -4.71 5.89
C VAL A 228 7.52 -3.94 4.61
N GLU A 229 8.50 -3.22 4.07
CA GLU A 229 8.36 -2.50 2.79
C GLU A 229 8.07 -3.45 1.63
N HIS A 230 8.64 -4.67 1.66
CA HIS A 230 8.41 -5.67 0.62
C HIS A 230 7.03 -6.33 0.72
N MET A 231 6.42 -6.32 1.89
CA MET A 231 5.13 -6.97 2.14
C MET A 231 3.94 -6.13 1.68
N VAL A 232 4.07 -4.81 1.68
CA VAL A 232 3.01 -3.86 1.32
C VAL A 232 3.02 -3.50 -0.17
N ASP A 233 1.93 -2.92 -0.64
CA ASP A 233 1.78 -2.52 -2.05
C ASP A 233 2.39 -1.13 -2.31
N THR A 234 2.26 -0.23 -1.33
CA THR A 234 2.74 1.16 -1.41
C THR A 234 3.52 1.51 -0.15
N VAL A 235 4.66 2.18 -0.33
CA VAL A 235 5.48 2.75 0.75
C VAL A 235 5.62 4.24 0.51
N LEU A 236 5.17 5.00 1.47
CA LEU A 236 5.29 6.45 1.50
C LEU A 236 6.20 6.87 2.65
N TYR A 237 7.09 7.81 2.42
CA TYR A 237 7.91 8.43 3.45
C TYR A 237 7.50 9.87 3.66
N PHE A 238 7.25 10.22 4.92
CA PHE A 238 6.95 11.59 5.33
C PHE A 238 8.22 12.22 5.88
N GLU A 239 8.74 13.18 5.14
CA GLU A 239 10.05 13.79 5.33
C GLU A 239 9.90 15.28 5.70
N GLY A 240 10.90 15.83 6.37
CA GLY A 240 10.98 17.27 6.68
C GLY A 240 11.91 17.53 7.84
N GLU A 241 12.48 18.71 7.88
CA GLU A 241 13.35 19.15 8.97
C GLU A 241 12.55 19.74 10.14
N ARG A 242 13.04 19.49 11.36
CA ARG A 242 12.50 20.15 12.56
C ARG A 242 12.84 21.64 12.49
N GLY A 243 11.81 22.47 12.46
CA GLY A 243 11.97 23.93 12.35
C GLY A 243 11.50 24.51 11.02
N HIS A 244 11.37 23.69 9.98
CA HIS A 244 10.70 24.07 8.76
C HIS A 244 9.20 23.74 8.84
N HIS A 245 8.37 24.58 8.22
CA HIS A 245 6.93 24.35 8.19
C HIS A 245 6.52 23.33 7.13
N PHE A 246 7.35 23.10 6.13
CA PHE A 246 7.04 22.22 5.01
C PHE A 246 7.40 20.77 5.28
N ARG A 247 6.55 19.89 4.75
CA ARG A 247 6.70 18.43 4.81
C ARG A 247 6.51 17.85 3.42
N ILE A 248 7.31 16.87 3.07
CA ILE A 248 7.25 16.16 1.80
C ILE A 248 6.79 14.74 2.07
N LEU A 249 5.74 14.31 1.41
CA LEU A 249 5.32 12.92 1.36
C LEU A 249 5.84 12.33 0.05
N ARG A 250 6.73 11.37 0.13
CA ARG A 250 7.38 10.73 -1.04
C ARG A 250 6.92 9.30 -1.22
N ALA A 251 6.52 8.94 -2.43
CA ALA A 251 6.27 7.56 -2.81
C ALA A 251 7.61 6.86 -3.13
N VAL A 252 8.04 5.93 -2.26
CA VAL A 252 9.27 5.14 -2.47
C VAL A 252 8.96 3.85 -3.22
N LYS A 253 7.76 3.32 -3.03
CA LYS A 253 7.24 2.16 -3.72
C LYS A 253 5.76 2.35 -3.98
N ASN A 254 5.31 2.09 -5.20
CA ASN A 254 3.89 2.11 -5.52
C ASN A 254 3.59 1.07 -6.62
N ARG A 255 2.85 0.01 -6.28
CA ARG A 255 2.42 -1.00 -7.25
C ARG A 255 1.31 -0.51 -8.16
N PHE A 256 0.65 0.59 -7.79
CA PHE A 256 -0.53 1.11 -8.47
C PHE A 256 -0.28 2.39 -9.25
N GLY A 257 0.93 2.94 -9.18
CA GLY A 257 1.29 4.19 -9.84
C GLY A 257 2.79 4.40 -9.91
N ALA A 258 3.19 5.59 -10.27
CA ALA A 258 4.60 5.97 -10.31
C ALA A 258 5.21 5.94 -8.90
N ALA A 259 6.45 5.49 -8.80
CA ALA A 259 7.32 5.76 -7.65
C ALA A 259 7.97 7.14 -7.84
N ASP A 260 8.57 7.66 -6.78
CA ASP A 260 9.24 8.96 -6.72
C ASP A 260 8.30 10.19 -6.83
N GLU A 261 6.97 9.98 -6.84
CA GLU A 261 6.01 11.08 -6.72
C GLU A 261 6.12 11.74 -5.35
N ILE A 262 5.97 13.08 -5.33
CA ILE A 262 5.97 13.86 -4.11
C ILE A 262 4.66 14.61 -3.92
N GLY A 263 4.20 14.64 -2.66
CA GLY A 263 3.16 15.54 -2.17
C GLY A 263 3.78 16.53 -1.17
N VAL A 264 3.41 17.78 -1.24
CA VAL A 264 3.97 18.83 -0.38
C VAL A 264 2.90 19.40 0.52
N PHE A 265 3.21 19.46 1.81
CA PHE A 265 2.32 19.95 2.85
C PHE A 265 3.00 21.02 3.69
N GLU A 266 2.23 21.96 4.19
CA GLU A 266 2.64 22.93 5.19
C GLU A 266 2.01 22.58 6.54
N MET A 267 2.82 22.51 7.59
CA MET A 267 2.37 22.31 8.95
C MET A 267 1.91 23.63 9.55
N THR A 268 0.62 23.72 9.83
CA THR A 268 -0.01 24.90 10.43
C THR A 268 -0.59 24.57 11.82
N GLY A 269 -1.06 25.57 12.54
CA GLY A 269 -1.78 25.39 13.81
C GLY A 269 -3.07 24.56 13.66
N ALA A 270 -3.68 24.59 12.47
CA ALA A 270 -4.89 23.83 12.11
C ALA A 270 -4.61 22.44 11.50
N GLY A 271 -3.35 22.04 11.42
CA GLY A 271 -2.93 20.77 10.83
C GLY A 271 -2.09 20.94 9.58
N LEU A 272 -2.13 19.96 8.71
CA LEU A 272 -1.41 19.94 7.44
C LEU A 272 -2.30 20.54 6.33
N SER A 273 -1.77 21.54 5.64
CA SER A 273 -2.35 22.17 4.46
C SER A 273 -1.57 21.77 3.23
N GLU A 274 -2.24 21.54 2.12
CA GLU A 274 -1.61 21.17 0.86
C GLU A 274 -0.94 22.38 0.21
N VAL A 275 0.24 22.15 -0.38
CA VAL A 275 0.97 23.17 -1.14
C VAL A 275 0.86 22.82 -2.62
N THR A 276 -0.07 23.48 -3.30
CA THR A 276 -0.37 23.22 -4.72
C THR A 276 0.74 23.67 -5.66
N ASN A 277 1.50 24.70 -5.27
CA ASN A 277 2.65 25.21 -6.04
C ASN A 277 3.94 25.17 -5.21
N PRO A 278 4.63 24.02 -5.10
CA PRO A 278 5.89 23.94 -4.36
C PRO A 278 7.01 24.79 -4.96
N SER A 279 7.00 25.11 -6.25
CA SER A 279 8.00 25.98 -6.85
C SER A 279 8.07 27.35 -6.17
N ALA A 280 6.93 27.85 -5.70
CA ALA A 280 6.90 29.11 -4.96
C ALA A 280 7.71 29.08 -3.65
N LEU A 281 7.95 27.90 -3.07
CA LEU A 281 8.73 27.72 -1.85
C LEU A 281 10.24 27.79 -2.09
N PHE A 282 10.67 27.45 -3.30
CA PHE A 282 12.07 27.33 -3.68
C PHE A 282 12.56 28.51 -4.53
N LEU A 283 11.67 29.46 -4.82
CA LEU A 283 11.98 30.69 -5.50
C LEU A 283 11.98 31.84 -4.48
N SER A 284 13.02 32.65 -4.46
CA SER A 284 13.04 33.84 -3.62
C SER A 284 12.01 34.86 -4.12
N ASP A 285 11.34 35.53 -3.18
CA ASP A 285 10.35 36.60 -3.40
C ASP A 285 11.00 37.93 -3.90
N ARG A 286 12.18 37.81 -4.51
CA ARG A 286 12.95 39.00 -4.95
C ARG A 286 12.47 39.44 -6.32
N GLY A 287 11.86 40.61 -6.36
CA GLY A 287 11.39 41.24 -7.59
C GLY A 287 12.51 41.63 -8.60
N GLU A 288 13.79 41.42 -8.23
CA GLU A 288 14.93 41.68 -9.12
C GLU A 288 15.92 40.53 -9.12
N PRO A 289 16.49 40.19 -10.30
CA PRO A 289 17.53 39.17 -10.42
C PRO A 289 18.73 39.49 -9.54
N SER A 290 19.14 38.59 -8.67
CA SER A 290 20.34 38.69 -7.84
C SER A 290 21.53 38.11 -8.59
N PRO A 291 22.69 38.81 -8.72
CA PRO A 291 23.89 38.23 -9.29
C PRO A 291 24.29 36.93 -8.56
N GLY A 292 24.62 35.89 -9.31
CA GLY A 292 24.97 34.58 -8.77
C GLY A 292 23.75 33.67 -8.48
N SER A 293 22.54 34.10 -8.82
CA SER A 293 21.32 33.30 -8.69
C SER A 293 20.84 32.86 -10.07
N VAL A 294 20.40 31.59 -10.16
CA VAL A 294 19.81 30.99 -11.37
C VAL A 294 18.65 30.08 -10.98
N VAL A 295 17.60 30.09 -11.78
CA VAL A 295 16.47 29.17 -11.61
C VAL A 295 16.73 27.89 -12.41
N PHE A 296 16.73 26.76 -11.73
CA PHE A 296 16.83 25.44 -12.31
C PHE A 296 15.44 24.80 -12.37
N ALA A 297 15.09 24.26 -13.53
CA ALA A 297 13.88 23.49 -13.71
C ALA A 297 14.20 21.99 -13.56
N GLY A 298 13.75 21.40 -12.47
CA GLY A 298 13.87 19.96 -12.17
C GLY A 298 12.55 19.24 -12.30
N ILE A 299 12.60 17.92 -12.20
CA ILE A 299 11.42 17.04 -12.15
C ILE A 299 11.60 16.11 -10.95
N GLU A 300 10.58 16.04 -10.08
CA GLU A 300 10.46 15.07 -9.01
C GLU A 300 9.24 14.18 -9.27
N GLY A 301 9.49 12.89 -9.59
CA GLY A 301 8.44 12.02 -10.13
C GLY A 301 7.91 12.55 -11.46
N THR A 302 6.64 12.91 -11.51
CA THR A 302 6.01 13.57 -12.67
C THR A 302 5.85 15.08 -12.47
N ARG A 303 6.28 15.62 -11.32
CA ARG A 303 6.06 17.02 -10.92
C ARG A 303 7.21 17.91 -11.35
N PRO A 304 7.00 18.92 -12.19
CA PRO A 304 7.99 19.95 -12.42
C PRO A 304 8.15 20.84 -11.18
N VAL A 305 9.38 21.09 -10.78
CA VAL A 305 9.73 21.94 -9.63
C VAL A 305 10.80 22.93 -10.06
N LEU A 306 10.57 24.22 -9.82
CA LEU A 306 11.57 25.24 -10.02
C LEU A 306 12.33 25.47 -8.69
N VAL A 307 13.66 25.48 -8.77
CA VAL A 307 14.55 25.65 -7.62
C VAL A 307 15.53 26.79 -7.93
N GLU A 308 15.63 27.76 -7.03
CA GLU A 308 16.67 28.77 -7.14
C GLU A 308 18.00 28.24 -6.60
N MET A 309 19.00 28.28 -7.45
CA MET A 309 20.37 27.91 -7.10
C MET A 309 21.20 29.18 -6.95
N GLN A 310 21.91 29.32 -5.85
CA GLN A 310 22.76 30.47 -5.57
C GLN A 310 24.22 30.03 -5.51
N ALA A 311 25.10 30.73 -6.22
CA ALA A 311 26.53 30.53 -6.19
C ALA A 311 27.22 31.79 -5.65
N LEU A 312 28.01 31.61 -4.60
CA LEU A 312 28.85 32.67 -4.05
C LEU A 312 30.31 32.39 -4.40
N VAL A 313 30.96 33.33 -5.11
CA VAL A 313 32.37 33.24 -5.43
C VAL A 313 33.09 34.33 -4.64
N ALA A 314 34.11 33.93 -3.86
CA ALA A 314 34.98 34.85 -3.14
C ALA A 314 36.41 34.72 -3.70
N PRO A 315 37.20 35.83 -3.79
CA PRO A 315 38.63 35.74 -4.12
C PRO A 315 39.35 34.98 -3.00
N SER A 316 40.28 34.10 -3.40
CA SER A 316 41.12 33.29 -2.47
C SER A 316 42.28 34.12 -1.96
#